data_575550ba680b091621bf91983d4b9ffe
#
_entry.id   575550ba680b091621bf91983d4b9ffe
#
_cell.length_a   1.000
_cell.length_b   1.000
_cell.length_c   1.000
_cell.angle_alpha   90.00
_cell.angle_beta   90.00
_cell.angle_gamma   90.00
#
_symmetry.space_group_name_H-M   'P 1'
#
loop_
_entity.id
_entity.type
_entity.pdbx_description
1 polymer ?
#
loop_
_entity_poly.entity_id
_entity_poly.type
_entity_poly.pdbx_seq_one_letter_code
_entity_poly.pdbx_strand_id
1 'polypeptide(L)'
;RECKDHSSQIFSGLLKCADCGWSMRYGVQSSARNPYAYYKCGKYSDFQTRGCTSHYIRYDALYAYVLARIQHWSVKAVQDEKALLNQLLSTGDRERNAAQKKQTAELKKATKRKTEIDGLFAKLYEDWAAGRITEYNFNMLTAKYQTEQSELAEKIDTLTAELDTVKQTESDARRWIDLIRQYANPTELTAPLLNALIEKIVVHQSVKSEDGEQEQEI
;
A
#
# COMPACT_ATOMS: atom_id res chain seq x y z
N ARG A 1 27.35 25.88 14.62
CA ARG A 1 25.96 26.21 15.07
C ARG A 1 25.34 24.90 15.52
N GLU A 2 25.30 24.69 16.82
CA GLU A 2 24.58 23.57 17.41
C GLU A 2 23.09 23.73 17.08
N CYS A 3 22.51 22.75 16.39
CA CYS A 3 21.06 22.64 16.20
C CYS A 3 20.44 22.36 17.57
N LYS A 4 19.88 23.38 18.18
CA LYS A 4 19.09 23.25 19.40
C LYS A 4 17.78 22.53 19.04
N ASP A 5 17.48 21.48 19.78
CA ASP A 5 16.24 20.68 19.80
C ASP A 5 15.83 19.95 18.51
N HIS A 6 16.35 18.75 18.32
CA HIS A 6 15.80 17.76 17.40
C HIS A 6 14.38 17.26 17.81
N SER A 7 13.92 17.55 19.02
CA SER A 7 12.62 17.14 19.54
C SER A 7 11.42 17.77 18.81
N SER A 8 11.62 18.94 18.19
CA SER A 8 10.54 19.69 17.50
C SER A 8 10.35 19.32 16.01
N GLN A 9 11.15 18.40 15.46
CA GLN A 9 11.08 18.05 14.02
C GLN A 9 10.75 16.57 13.77
N ILE A 10 9.96 15.97 14.67
CA ILE A 10 9.63 14.54 14.60
C ILE A 10 8.93 14.12 13.31
N PHE A 11 8.29 15.06 12.60
CA PHE A 11 7.64 14.81 11.28
C PHE A 11 8.54 15.06 10.08
N SER A 12 9.82 15.40 10.29
CA SER A 12 10.75 15.66 9.17
C SER A 12 10.90 14.42 8.27
N GLY A 13 10.74 14.64 6.96
CA GLY A 13 10.79 13.57 5.96
C GLY A 13 9.45 12.89 5.68
N LEU A 14 8.52 12.86 6.64
CA LEU A 14 7.22 12.23 6.51
C LEU A 14 6.19 13.10 5.75
N LEU A 15 6.30 14.43 5.86
CA LEU A 15 5.30 15.35 5.31
C LEU A 15 5.51 15.65 3.83
N LYS A 16 4.45 15.46 3.05
CA LYS A 16 4.40 15.71 1.60
C LYS A 16 3.26 16.65 1.26
N CYS A 17 3.50 17.54 0.30
CA CYS A 17 2.46 18.39 -0.26
C CYS A 17 1.55 17.56 -1.20
N ALA A 18 0.23 17.69 -1.05
CA ALA A 18 -0.74 16.97 -1.86
C ALA A 18 -0.63 17.31 -3.35
N ASP A 19 -0.43 18.59 -3.70
CA ASP A 19 -0.42 19.04 -5.09
C ASP A 19 0.88 18.73 -5.84
N CYS A 20 2.03 18.90 -5.18
CA CYS A 20 3.32 18.80 -5.87
C CYS A 20 4.21 17.64 -5.41
N GLY A 21 3.84 16.92 -4.38
CA GLY A 21 4.59 15.79 -3.81
C GLY A 21 5.90 16.18 -3.08
N TRP A 22 6.30 17.46 -3.08
CA TRP A 22 7.52 17.90 -2.42
C TRP A 22 7.40 17.81 -0.90
N SER A 23 8.53 17.60 -0.25
CA SER A 23 8.61 17.62 1.21
C SER A 23 8.24 18.99 1.77
N MET A 24 7.54 18.99 2.89
CA MET A 24 7.23 20.23 3.60
C MET A 24 8.41 20.63 4.49
N ARG A 25 8.62 21.93 4.62
CA ARG A 25 9.71 22.52 5.41
C ARG A 25 9.18 23.05 6.72
N TYR A 26 9.90 22.74 7.77
CA TYR A 26 9.68 23.28 9.12
C TYR A 26 10.06 24.74 9.17
N GLY A 27 9.26 25.54 9.87
CA GLY A 27 9.52 26.95 10.15
C GLY A 27 8.95 27.32 11.52
N VAL A 28 9.46 28.44 12.04
CA VAL A 28 8.99 29.04 13.30
C VAL A 28 8.61 30.49 13.04
N GLN A 29 7.41 30.88 13.46
CA GLN A 29 6.95 32.26 13.46
C GLN A 29 7.25 32.88 14.82
N SER A 30 8.44 33.45 14.97
CA SER A 30 8.92 34.01 16.24
C SER A 30 8.43 35.42 16.51
N SER A 31 8.00 36.17 15.50
CA SER A 31 7.54 37.56 15.58
C SER A 31 6.08 37.72 15.98
N ALA A 32 5.32 36.62 16.12
CA ALA A 32 3.95 36.66 16.61
C ALA A 32 3.91 36.85 18.13
N ARG A 33 2.78 37.42 18.67
CA ARG A 33 2.55 37.49 20.11
C ARG A 33 2.73 36.15 20.82
N ASN A 34 2.26 35.05 20.15
CA ASN A 34 2.48 33.70 20.58
C ASN A 34 3.29 32.99 19.46
N PRO A 35 4.58 32.75 19.66
CA PRO A 35 5.41 32.04 18.71
C PRO A 35 4.86 30.63 18.45
N TYR A 36 4.87 30.19 17.18
CA TYR A 36 4.42 28.87 16.81
C TYR A 36 5.27 28.26 15.69
N ALA A 37 5.35 26.96 15.72
CA ALA A 37 6.00 26.18 14.66
C ALA A 37 4.98 25.73 13.60
N TYR A 38 5.44 25.53 12.39
CA TYR A 38 4.62 25.12 11.25
C TYR A 38 5.41 24.34 10.21
N TYR A 39 4.69 23.68 9.34
CA TYR A 39 5.22 23.12 8.10
C TYR A 39 4.60 23.83 6.90
N LYS A 40 5.41 24.05 5.85
CA LYS A 40 5.00 24.73 4.63
C LYS A 40 5.58 24.00 3.42
N CYS A 41 4.84 23.96 2.31
CA CYS A 41 5.30 23.35 1.07
C CYS A 41 6.68 23.89 0.67
N GLY A 42 7.65 22.99 0.49
CA GLY A 42 9.01 23.36 0.12
C GLY A 42 9.07 24.03 -1.25
N LYS A 43 8.34 23.52 -2.24
CA LYS A 43 8.29 24.09 -3.58
C LYS A 43 7.66 25.48 -3.61
N TYR A 44 6.59 25.70 -2.84
CA TYR A 44 6.03 27.05 -2.67
C TYR A 44 7.02 27.98 -1.96
N SER A 45 7.78 27.49 -0.99
CA SER A 45 8.80 28.30 -0.29
C SER A 45 9.89 28.82 -1.23
N ASP A 46 10.30 28.01 -2.25
CA ASP A 46 11.37 28.37 -3.16
C ASP A 46 10.87 29.18 -4.37
N PHE A 47 9.72 28.82 -4.93
CA PHE A 47 9.24 29.32 -6.22
C PHE A 47 7.93 30.11 -6.13
N GLN A 48 7.37 30.26 -4.92
CA GLN A 48 6.08 30.92 -4.70
C GLN A 48 4.96 30.29 -5.57
N THR A 49 4.02 31.09 -6.05
CA THR A 49 2.89 30.65 -6.89
C THR A 49 3.29 30.02 -8.21
N ARG A 50 4.53 30.22 -8.70
CA ARG A 50 5.04 29.53 -9.90
C ARG A 50 5.34 28.05 -9.64
N GLY A 51 5.55 27.67 -8.39
CA GLY A 51 5.91 26.30 -8.02
C GLY A 51 4.75 25.46 -7.53
N CYS A 52 3.91 26.04 -6.68
CA CYS A 52 2.78 25.36 -6.03
C CYS A 52 1.83 26.38 -5.40
N THR A 53 0.68 25.93 -4.89
CA THR A 53 -0.18 26.72 -4.02
C THR A 53 0.36 26.70 -2.58
N SER A 54 -0.15 27.57 -1.70
CA SER A 54 0.32 27.66 -0.32
C SER A 54 -0.28 26.55 0.52
N HIS A 55 0.48 25.48 0.73
CA HIS A 55 0.17 24.44 1.69
C HIS A 55 0.90 24.73 3.00
N TYR A 56 0.15 24.79 4.07
CA TYR A 56 0.64 25.18 5.38
C TYR A 56 -0.15 24.45 6.46
N ILE A 57 0.54 23.95 7.48
CA ILE A 57 -0.08 23.35 8.65
C ILE A 57 0.70 23.73 9.92
N ARG A 58 0.00 24.07 10.98
CA ARG A 58 0.60 24.31 12.29
C ARG A 58 1.09 23.02 12.89
N TYR A 59 2.25 23.06 13.55
CA TYR A 59 2.84 21.89 14.21
C TYR A 59 1.94 21.33 15.31
N ASP A 60 1.37 22.19 16.15
CA ASP A 60 0.49 21.80 17.25
C ASP A 60 -0.79 21.09 16.75
N ALA A 61 -1.41 21.61 15.70
CA ALA A 61 -2.58 21.00 15.08
C ALA A 61 -2.25 19.63 14.47
N LEU A 62 -1.14 19.54 13.71
CA LEU A 62 -0.68 18.28 13.14
C LEU A 62 -0.36 17.26 14.25
N TYR A 63 0.35 17.68 15.29
CA TYR A 63 0.70 16.81 16.42
C TYR A 63 -0.55 16.22 17.09
N ALA A 64 -1.50 17.08 17.44
CA ALA A 64 -2.74 16.65 18.07
C ALA A 64 -3.55 15.70 17.19
N TYR A 65 -3.65 16.00 15.88
CA TYR A 65 -4.34 15.16 14.91
C TYR A 65 -3.69 13.78 14.81
N VAL A 66 -2.38 13.72 14.58
CA VAL A 66 -1.67 12.44 14.40
C VAL A 66 -1.71 11.61 15.68
N LEU A 67 -1.53 12.23 16.84
CA LEU A 67 -1.64 11.55 18.14
C LEU A 67 -3.03 10.92 18.31
N ALA A 68 -4.09 11.71 18.09
CA ALA A 68 -5.46 11.22 18.19
C ALA A 68 -5.75 10.06 17.21
N ARG A 69 -5.22 10.14 15.98
CA ARG A 69 -5.35 9.06 14.99
C ARG A 69 -4.66 7.78 15.43
N ILE A 70 -3.41 7.87 15.92
CA ILE A 70 -2.68 6.70 16.42
C ILE A 70 -3.38 6.09 17.63
N GLN A 71 -3.83 6.90 18.59
CA GLN A 71 -4.60 6.45 19.75
C GLN A 71 -5.89 5.74 19.33
N HIS A 72 -6.64 6.30 18.37
CA HIS A 72 -7.85 5.69 17.85
C HIS A 72 -7.59 4.30 17.26
N TRP A 73 -6.54 4.16 16.42
CA TRP A 73 -6.17 2.89 15.83
C TRP A 73 -5.63 1.90 16.85
N SER A 74 -4.86 2.35 17.84
CA SER A 74 -4.38 1.52 18.95
C SER A 74 -5.51 0.91 19.74
N VAL A 75 -6.53 1.70 20.09
CA VAL A 75 -7.72 1.20 20.78
C VAL A 75 -8.45 0.15 19.94
N LYS A 76 -8.66 0.42 18.64
CA LYS A 76 -9.30 -0.54 17.72
C LYS A 76 -8.50 -1.84 17.58
N ALA A 77 -7.17 -1.76 17.49
CA ALA A 77 -6.30 -2.92 17.38
C ALA A 77 -6.37 -3.85 18.62
N VAL A 78 -6.65 -3.28 19.79
CA VAL A 78 -6.82 -4.04 21.03
C VAL A 78 -8.22 -4.60 21.17
N GLN A 79 -9.25 -3.82 20.80
CA GLN A 79 -10.66 -4.19 21.00
C GLN A 79 -11.15 -5.21 19.97
N ASP A 80 -10.86 -5.00 18.70
CA ASP A 80 -11.33 -5.89 17.61
C ASP A 80 -10.35 -5.88 16.44
N GLU A 81 -9.31 -6.73 16.54
CA GLU A 81 -8.31 -6.93 15.49
C GLU A 81 -8.95 -7.33 14.15
N LYS A 82 -9.97 -8.17 14.21
CA LYS A 82 -10.60 -8.70 13.00
C LYS A 82 -11.37 -7.62 12.24
N ALA A 83 -12.14 -6.79 12.95
CA ALA A 83 -12.82 -5.66 12.34
C ALA A 83 -11.81 -4.65 11.76
N LEU A 84 -10.72 -4.39 12.48
CA LEU A 84 -9.65 -3.51 12.02
C LEU A 84 -8.97 -4.06 10.75
N LEU A 85 -8.64 -5.35 10.72
CA LEU A 85 -8.07 -5.99 9.54
C LEU A 85 -9.01 -5.88 8.33
N ASN A 86 -10.30 -6.13 8.52
CA ASN A 86 -11.31 -5.99 7.47
C ASN A 86 -11.40 -4.56 6.96
N GLN A 87 -11.32 -3.58 7.85
CA GLN A 87 -11.32 -2.15 7.48
C GLN A 87 -10.08 -1.77 6.67
N LEU A 88 -8.89 -2.23 7.07
CA LEU A 88 -7.64 -1.96 6.36
C LEU A 88 -7.59 -2.57 4.95
N LEU A 89 -8.14 -3.77 4.82
CA LEU A 89 -8.19 -4.49 3.55
C LEU A 89 -9.39 -4.11 2.67
N SER A 90 -10.26 -3.22 3.15
CA SER A 90 -11.48 -2.75 2.46
C SER A 90 -12.43 -3.88 1.99
N THR A 91 -12.27 -5.07 2.53
CA THR A 91 -13.07 -6.26 2.19
C THR A 91 -13.32 -7.13 3.40
N GLY A 92 -14.51 -7.72 3.51
CA GLY A 92 -14.84 -8.65 4.57
C GLY A 92 -14.11 -10.00 4.43
N ASP A 93 -13.81 -10.67 5.53
CA ASP A 93 -13.15 -11.99 5.57
C ASP A 93 -13.85 -13.01 4.66
N ARG A 94 -15.16 -13.00 4.60
CA ARG A 94 -15.94 -13.96 3.80
C ARG A 94 -15.68 -13.78 2.31
N GLU A 95 -15.65 -12.55 1.84
CA GLU A 95 -15.41 -12.21 0.42
C GLU A 95 -13.97 -12.53 0.03
N ARG A 96 -12.99 -12.15 0.85
CA ARG A 96 -11.57 -12.49 0.63
C ARG A 96 -11.36 -13.98 0.54
N ASN A 97 -11.89 -14.73 1.51
CA ASN A 97 -11.76 -16.18 1.54
C ASN A 97 -12.43 -16.86 0.34
N ALA A 98 -13.58 -16.34 -0.11
CA ALA A 98 -14.26 -16.85 -1.30
C ALA A 98 -13.46 -16.59 -2.57
N ALA A 99 -12.95 -15.36 -2.74
CA ALA A 99 -12.09 -15.00 -3.88
C ALA A 99 -10.80 -15.82 -3.90
N GLN A 100 -10.11 -15.94 -2.77
CA GLN A 100 -8.88 -16.73 -2.66
C GLN A 100 -9.10 -18.21 -2.93
N LYS A 101 -10.20 -18.80 -2.44
CA LYS A 101 -10.57 -20.20 -2.75
C LYS A 101 -10.80 -20.38 -4.24
N LYS A 102 -11.50 -19.45 -4.89
CA LYS A 102 -11.76 -19.51 -6.34
C LYS A 102 -10.46 -19.45 -7.13
N GLN A 103 -9.60 -18.47 -6.85
CA GLN A 103 -8.30 -18.33 -7.51
C GLN A 103 -7.40 -19.55 -7.29
N THR A 104 -7.35 -20.07 -6.06
CA THR A 104 -6.58 -21.29 -5.74
C THR A 104 -7.10 -22.51 -6.50
N ALA A 105 -8.42 -22.65 -6.64
CA ALA A 105 -9.01 -23.73 -7.40
C ALA A 105 -8.71 -23.60 -8.91
N GLU A 106 -8.74 -22.39 -9.46
CA GLU A 106 -8.37 -22.10 -10.85
C GLU A 106 -6.89 -22.38 -11.11
N LEU A 107 -6.01 -21.96 -10.21
CA LEU A 107 -4.57 -22.24 -10.30
C LEU A 107 -4.32 -23.75 -10.31
N LYS A 108 -4.94 -24.49 -9.39
CA LYS A 108 -4.82 -25.95 -9.33
C LYS A 108 -5.32 -26.63 -10.62
N LYS A 109 -6.44 -26.14 -11.18
CA LYS A 109 -6.98 -26.65 -12.46
C LYS A 109 -6.04 -26.37 -13.63
N ALA A 110 -5.51 -25.16 -13.72
CA ALA A 110 -4.57 -24.79 -14.78
C ALA A 110 -3.27 -25.60 -14.69
N THR A 111 -2.71 -25.74 -13.49
CA THR A 111 -1.49 -26.55 -13.26
C THR A 111 -1.71 -28.02 -13.62
N LYS A 112 -2.85 -28.60 -13.20
CA LYS A 112 -3.19 -29.97 -13.55
C LYS A 112 -3.31 -30.14 -15.07
N ARG A 113 -4.01 -29.22 -15.74
CA ARG A 113 -4.18 -29.27 -17.21
C ARG A 113 -2.84 -29.13 -17.93
N LYS A 114 -1.95 -28.27 -17.46
CA LYS A 114 -0.59 -28.15 -18.02
C LYS A 114 0.17 -29.47 -17.93
N THR A 115 0.15 -30.13 -16.77
CA THR A 115 0.78 -31.46 -16.59
C THR A 115 0.16 -32.53 -17.48
N GLU A 116 -1.16 -32.50 -17.69
CA GLU A 116 -1.83 -33.44 -18.63
C GLU A 116 -1.35 -33.23 -20.08
N ILE A 117 -1.22 -31.95 -20.50
CA ILE A 117 -0.72 -31.64 -21.87
C ILE A 117 0.72 -32.05 -22.02
N ASP A 118 1.58 -31.84 -21.01
CA ASP A 118 2.97 -32.27 -21.04
C ASP A 118 3.07 -33.80 -21.25
N GLY A 119 2.22 -34.56 -20.57
CA GLY A 119 2.12 -36.01 -20.78
C GLY A 119 1.58 -36.43 -22.17
N LEU A 120 0.56 -35.69 -22.67
CA LEU A 120 0.03 -35.94 -24.02
C LEU A 120 1.05 -35.59 -25.10
N PHE A 121 1.83 -34.55 -24.89
CA PHE A 121 2.89 -34.15 -25.81
C PHE A 121 4.00 -35.22 -25.91
N ALA A 122 4.42 -35.75 -24.77
CA ALA A 122 5.38 -36.86 -24.73
C ALA A 122 4.87 -38.10 -25.50
N LYS A 123 3.61 -38.48 -25.25
CA LYS A 123 2.98 -39.60 -25.96
C LYS A 123 2.83 -39.35 -27.45
N LEU A 124 2.49 -38.12 -27.84
CA LEU A 124 2.40 -37.75 -29.26
C LEU A 124 3.75 -37.95 -30.00
N TYR A 125 4.85 -37.61 -29.32
CA TYR A 125 6.19 -37.83 -29.85
C TYR A 125 6.51 -39.32 -30.04
N GLU A 126 6.17 -40.15 -29.02
CA GLU A 126 6.35 -41.63 -29.13
C GLU A 126 5.54 -42.24 -30.25
N ASP A 127 4.28 -41.80 -30.44
CA ASP A 127 3.40 -42.30 -31.49
C ASP A 127 3.88 -41.88 -32.90
N TRP A 128 4.42 -40.69 -33.04
CA TRP A 128 5.05 -40.21 -34.27
C TRP A 128 6.33 -40.99 -34.58
N ALA A 129 7.22 -41.15 -33.61
CA ALA A 129 8.46 -41.89 -33.75
C ALA A 129 8.22 -43.37 -34.11
N ALA A 130 7.12 -43.95 -33.64
CA ALA A 130 6.68 -45.31 -33.98
C ALA A 130 5.93 -45.41 -35.33
N GLY A 131 5.78 -44.32 -36.07
CA GLY A 131 5.08 -44.29 -37.35
C GLY A 131 3.56 -44.45 -37.28
N ARG A 132 2.96 -44.30 -36.08
CA ARG A 132 1.51 -44.41 -35.83
C ARG A 132 0.71 -43.18 -36.23
N ILE A 133 1.39 -42.04 -36.36
CA ILE A 133 0.79 -40.75 -36.71
C ILE A 133 1.52 -40.15 -37.90
N THR A 134 0.77 -39.54 -38.83
CA THR A 134 1.34 -38.81 -39.98
C THR A 134 2.04 -37.54 -39.55
N GLU A 135 3.05 -37.12 -40.27
CA GLU A 135 3.78 -35.87 -40.01
C GLU A 135 2.83 -34.64 -39.97
N TYR A 136 1.84 -34.60 -40.84
CA TYR A 136 0.83 -33.54 -40.85
C TYR A 136 0.06 -33.45 -39.51
N ASN A 137 -0.45 -34.59 -39.03
CA ASN A 137 -1.19 -34.63 -37.74
C ASN A 137 -0.29 -34.35 -36.57
N PHE A 138 0.96 -34.84 -36.59
CA PHE A 138 1.96 -34.53 -35.57
C PHE A 138 2.19 -33.01 -35.46
N ASN A 139 2.47 -32.34 -36.57
CA ASN A 139 2.72 -30.89 -36.60
C ASN A 139 1.49 -30.10 -36.15
N MET A 140 0.29 -30.49 -36.60
CA MET A 140 -0.96 -29.83 -36.17
C MET A 140 -1.21 -29.95 -34.69
N LEU A 141 -1.06 -31.15 -34.10
CA LEU A 141 -1.28 -31.36 -32.66
C LEU A 141 -0.18 -30.73 -31.81
N THR A 142 1.07 -30.76 -32.28
CA THR A 142 2.20 -30.05 -31.64
C THR A 142 1.93 -28.56 -31.52
N ALA A 143 1.54 -27.90 -32.60
CA ALA A 143 1.20 -26.48 -32.59
C ALA A 143 0.06 -26.18 -31.59
N LYS A 144 -0.99 -27.01 -31.57
CA LYS A 144 -2.11 -26.88 -30.64
C LYS A 144 -1.67 -26.99 -29.17
N TYR A 145 -0.89 -28.03 -28.85
CA TYR A 145 -0.42 -28.24 -27.47
C TYR A 145 0.55 -27.15 -27.02
N GLN A 146 1.44 -26.68 -27.89
CA GLN A 146 2.34 -25.56 -27.57
C GLN A 146 1.59 -24.28 -27.29
N THR A 147 0.55 -23.95 -28.08
CA THR A 147 -0.30 -22.79 -27.81
C THR A 147 -0.99 -22.91 -26.43
N GLU A 148 -1.63 -24.07 -26.18
CA GLU A 148 -2.32 -24.30 -24.89
C GLU A 148 -1.34 -24.29 -23.71
N GLN A 149 -0.10 -24.81 -23.86
CA GLN A 149 0.94 -24.73 -22.84
C GLN A 149 1.33 -23.28 -22.53
N SER A 150 1.49 -22.44 -23.55
CA SER A 150 1.83 -21.02 -23.39
C SER A 150 0.72 -20.27 -22.67
N GLU A 151 -0.54 -20.43 -23.09
CA GLU A 151 -1.71 -19.82 -22.46
C GLU A 151 -1.85 -20.25 -20.98
N LEU A 152 -1.63 -21.53 -20.70
CA LEU A 152 -1.69 -22.04 -19.33
C LEU A 152 -0.53 -21.54 -18.48
N ALA A 153 0.67 -21.38 -19.05
CA ALA A 153 1.82 -20.83 -18.33
C ALA A 153 1.55 -19.38 -17.91
N GLU A 154 1.13 -18.52 -18.85
CA GLU A 154 0.75 -17.13 -18.55
C GLU A 154 -0.35 -17.04 -17.49
N LYS A 155 -1.37 -17.90 -17.59
CA LYS A 155 -2.46 -17.95 -16.61
C LYS A 155 -1.98 -18.36 -15.23
N ILE A 156 -1.10 -19.36 -15.13
CA ILE A 156 -0.50 -19.82 -13.87
C ILE A 156 0.31 -18.71 -13.23
N ASP A 157 1.16 -18.04 -14.02
CA ASP A 157 2.01 -16.95 -13.54
C ASP A 157 1.16 -15.77 -13.02
N THR A 158 0.13 -15.39 -13.76
CA THR A 158 -0.80 -14.32 -13.35
C THR A 158 -1.52 -14.66 -12.04
N LEU A 159 -2.13 -15.85 -11.95
CA LEU A 159 -2.85 -16.27 -10.75
C LEU A 159 -1.92 -16.41 -9.53
N THR A 160 -0.69 -16.85 -9.74
CA THR A 160 0.32 -16.95 -8.68
C THR A 160 0.70 -15.58 -8.17
N ALA A 161 1.00 -14.63 -9.06
CA ALA A 161 1.34 -13.26 -8.70
C ALA A 161 0.20 -12.55 -7.95
N GLU A 162 -1.05 -12.73 -8.40
CA GLU A 162 -2.24 -12.18 -7.73
C GLU A 162 -2.40 -12.75 -6.32
N LEU A 163 -2.29 -14.07 -6.15
CA LEU A 163 -2.38 -14.72 -4.84
C LEU A 163 -1.27 -14.30 -3.88
N ASP A 164 -0.06 -14.12 -4.38
CA ASP A 164 1.07 -13.67 -3.57
C ASP A 164 0.92 -12.20 -3.17
N THR A 165 0.42 -11.34 -4.06
CA THR A 165 0.10 -9.95 -3.74
C THR A 165 -0.96 -9.86 -2.63
N VAL A 166 -2.04 -10.65 -2.71
CA VAL A 166 -3.09 -10.68 -1.68
C VAL A 166 -2.53 -11.14 -0.33
N LYS A 167 -1.72 -12.20 -0.32
CA LYS A 167 -1.07 -12.70 0.91
C LYS A 167 -0.13 -11.66 1.53
N GLN A 168 0.66 -10.98 0.68
CA GLN A 168 1.59 -9.95 1.14
C GLN A 168 0.83 -8.79 1.77
N THR A 169 -0.20 -8.28 1.11
CA THR A 169 -1.04 -7.18 1.63
C THR A 169 -1.69 -7.55 2.97
N GLU A 170 -2.21 -8.77 3.11
CA GLU A 170 -2.77 -9.24 4.39
C GLU A 170 -1.70 -9.38 5.47
N SER A 171 -0.53 -9.89 5.13
CA SER A 171 0.61 -10.01 6.04
C SER A 171 1.08 -8.64 6.54
N ASP A 172 1.18 -7.66 5.63
CA ASP A 172 1.59 -6.30 5.97
C ASP A 172 0.56 -5.61 6.86
N ALA A 173 -0.75 -5.80 6.58
CA ALA A 173 -1.81 -5.28 7.43
C ALA A 173 -1.78 -5.88 8.84
N ARG A 174 -1.57 -7.20 8.98
CA ARG A 174 -1.42 -7.87 10.29
C ARG A 174 -0.20 -7.37 11.03
N ARG A 175 0.94 -7.28 10.36
CA ARG A 175 2.19 -6.75 10.93
C ARG A 175 2.01 -5.32 11.44
N TRP A 176 1.28 -4.48 10.69
CA TRP A 176 0.98 -3.13 11.13
C TRP A 176 0.07 -3.11 12.37
N ILE A 177 -0.94 -3.98 12.43
CA ILE A 177 -1.82 -4.13 13.61
C ILE A 177 -1.00 -4.56 14.84
N ASP A 178 -0.12 -5.53 14.69
CA ASP A 178 0.76 -5.99 15.77
C ASP A 178 1.69 -4.87 16.25
N LEU A 179 2.22 -4.09 15.32
CA LEU A 179 3.09 -2.97 15.62
C LEU A 179 2.34 -1.86 16.38
N ILE A 180 1.16 -1.46 15.92
CA ILE A 180 0.38 -0.41 16.59
C ILE A 180 -0.10 -0.86 17.98
N ARG A 181 -0.35 -2.16 18.18
CA ARG A 181 -0.69 -2.74 19.46
C ARG A 181 0.45 -2.64 20.48
N GLN A 182 1.71 -2.75 20.05
CA GLN A 182 2.89 -2.57 20.92
C GLN A 182 2.98 -1.13 21.46
N TYR A 183 2.46 -0.16 20.74
CA TYR A 183 2.36 1.24 21.16
C TYR A 183 0.99 1.57 21.79
N ALA A 184 0.43 0.65 22.55
CA ALA A 184 -0.90 0.81 23.13
C ALA A 184 -1.08 2.18 23.83
N ASN A 185 -1.96 3.01 23.28
CA ASN A 185 -2.36 4.32 23.78
C ASN A 185 -1.19 5.28 24.11
N PRO A 186 -0.37 5.67 23.10
CA PRO A 186 0.77 6.55 23.35
C PRO A 186 0.29 7.91 23.87
N THR A 187 0.98 8.45 24.86
CA THR A 187 0.71 9.78 25.42
C THR A 187 1.44 10.89 24.68
N GLU A 188 2.50 10.54 23.94
CA GLU A 188 3.31 11.45 23.14
C GLU A 188 3.77 10.81 21.84
N LEU A 189 4.07 11.66 20.86
CA LEU A 189 4.65 11.24 19.59
C LEU A 189 6.17 11.28 19.66
N THR A 190 6.81 10.21 19.22
CA THR A 190 8.27 10.15 19.08
C THR A 190 8.63 9.85 17.62
N ALA A 191 9.82 10.25 17.17
CA ALA A 191 10.27 9.97 15.82
C ALA A 191 10.33 8.45 15.50
N PRO A 192 10.80 7.56 16.41
CA PRO A 192 10.73 6.12 16.20
C PRO A 192 9.29 5.60 16.01
N LEU A 193 8.33 6.07 16.82
CA LEU A 193 6.91 5.71 16.71
C LEU A 193 6.35 6.11 15.32
N LEU A 194 6.59 7.36 14.92
CA LEU A 194 6.10 7.86 13.64
C LEU A 194 6.69 7.10 12.46
N ASN A 195 8.00 6.89 12.44
CA ASN A 195 8.69 6.16 11.37
C ASN A 195 8.28 4.67 11.31
N ALA A 196 7.86 4.09 12.43
CA ALA A 196 7.41 2.72 12.48
C ALA A 196 5.98 2.55 11.92
N LEU A 197 5.10 3.53 12.16
CA LEU A 197 3.67 3.43 11.85
C LEU A 197 3.25 4.18 10.58
N ILE A 198 4.01 5.19 10.15
CA ILE A 198 3.61 6.12 9.10
C ILE A 198 4.68 6.17 8.01
N GLU A 199 4.30 5.85 6.78
CA GLU A 199 5.16 5.97 5.61
C GLU A 199 5.25 7.45 5.15
N LYS A 200 4.09 8.11 5.07
CA LYS A 200 3.99 9.52 4.66
C LYS A 200 2.70 10.14 5.19
N ILE A 201 2.74 11.45 5.34
CA ILE A 201 1.57 12.29 5.66
C ILE A 201 1.41 13.28 4.51
N VAL A 202 0.25 13.27 3.86
CA VAL A 202 -0.06 14.14 2.73
C VAL A 202 -0.88 15.31 3.23
N VAL A 203 -0.40 16.54 3.03
CA VAL A 203 -1.05 17.76 3.52
C VAL A 203 -1.69 18.49 2.36
N HIS A 204 -3.02 18.60 2.38
CA HIS A 204 -3.81 19.33 1.39
C HIS A 204 -3.86 20.83 1.70
N GLN A 205 -4.33 21.61 0.74
CA GLN A 205 -4.57 23.03 0.94
C GLN A 205 -5.74 23.21 1.92
N SER A 206 -5.58 24.14 2.87
CA SER A 206 -6.68 24.53 3.76
C SER A 206 -7.74 25.30 2.97
N VAL A 207 -8.99 24.93 3.16
CA VAL A 207 -10.17 25.55 2.55
C VAL A 207 -10.99 26.20 3.65
N LYS A 208 -11.59 27.35 3.40
CA LYS A 208 -12.56 27.94 4.33
C LYS A 208 -13.92 27.32 4.05
N SER A 209 -14.54 26.76 5.09
CA SER A 209 -15.92 26.30 5.04
C SER A 209 -16.90 27.50 4.90
N GLU A 210 -18.16 27.22 4.56
CA GLU A 210 -19.20 28.25 4.48
C GLU A 210 -19.42 28.99 5.81
N ASP A 211 -19.14 28.33 6.94
CA ASP A 211 -19.22 28.86 8.29
C ASP A 211 -17.97 29.67 8.71
N GLY A 212 -16.98 29.81 7.83
CA GLY A 212 -15.75 30.58 8.04
C GLY A 212 -14.67 29.81 8.81
N GLU A 213 -14.88 28.55 9.15
CA GLU A 213 -13.87 27.68 9.76
C GLU A 213 -12.87 27.20 8.70
N GLN A 214 -11.62 26.97 9.12
CA GLN A 214 -10.60 26.41 8.25
C GLN A 214 -10.62 24.89 8.33
N GLU A 215 -10.98 24.26 7.24
CA GLU A 215 -10.88 22.80 7.08
C GLU A 215 -9.63 22.44 6.27
N GLN A 216 -8.95 21.38 6.69
CA GLN A 216 -7.77 20.87 6.01
C GLN A 216 -7.75 19.35 6.07
N GLU A 217 -7.64 18.74 4.89
CA GLU A 217 -7.44 17.30 4.77
C GLU A 217 -5.95 16.93 4.98
N ILE A 218 -5.74 15.85 5.76
CA ILE A 218 -4.43 15.32 6.10
C ILE A 218 -4.43 13.80 5.89
#